data_95d543cc5344803796c0cccdf48e374b
#
_entry.id   95d543cc5344803796c0cccdf48e374b
#
_cell.length_a   1.000
_cell.length_b   1.000
_cell.length_c   1.000
_cell.angle_alpha   90.00
_cell.angle_beta   90.00
_cell.angle_gamma   90.00
#
_symmetry.space_group_name_H-M   'P 1'
#
loop_
_entity.id
_entity.type
_entity.pdbx_description
1 polymer ?
#
loop_
_entity_poly.entity_id
_entity_poly.type
_entity_poly.pdbx_seq_one_letter_code
_entity_poly.pdbx_strand_id
1 'polypeptide(L)'
;MQAFLHSIYINLDMRFNLKLYLKTIKFAFFKSEGTPGRLSPKRFFINLFIFLFWPAWMLSMRIAYLFDNLFYPEHQEQDVKEPVFIVGNFRSGTTFLHRLLTKDDKSTSFTSFELYMAPSVVGRKFYRWLLKVNYAIGNPARWVIGLFNRIVEKETYMHKIGLDEAEEDGQVLFHVWSSFDLLAFFPFPKLIKKYIYYDDQVPVDVKKRDMDYYSEIVRKHIYSHGGKRYISKNPSYSPKVKTLHQYFPDAKFINIVRNPLQVIPSTISLYSKHCHTYGDPENEYNLQETVIEYSKHWYLYPHQYLKSLPANQYVRVLYKDLVADPERTIRDIYQRFNFEINPEFAEIIRTEAAKAKSYKSKHRYSLRKMGLSKQRIEREFQFVTEQLEV
;
A
#
# COMPACT_ATOMS: atom_id res chain seq x y z
N MET A 1 25.53 10.11 25.90
CA MET A 1 24.68 9.35 26.82
C MET A 1 23.27 9.88 26.92
N GLN A 2 23.02 11.19 27.09
CA GLN A 2 21.64 11.75 27.09
C GLN A 2 20.92 11.60 25.74
N ALA A 3 21.58 11.86 24.61
CA ALA A 3 21.00 11.64 23.27
C ALA A 3 20.69 10.15 23.01
N PHE A 4 21.52 9.24 23.49
CA PHE A 4 21.32 7.79 23.40
C PHE A 4 20.14 7.33 24.27
N LEU A 5 20.03 7.81 25.50
CA LEU A 5 18.89 7.53 26.37
C LEU A 5 17.59 8.15 25.86
N HIS A 6 17.66 9.33 25.29
CA HIS A 6 16.53 9.98 24.62
C HIS A 6 16.08 9.22 23.36
N SER A 7 17.04 8.73 22.57
CA SER A 7 16.76 7.84 21.42
C SER A 7 16.14 6.51 21.85
N ILE A 8 16.61 5.91 22.95
CA ILE A 8 15.99 4.70 23.53
C ILE A 8 14.55 5.00 23.99
N TYR A 9 14.34 6.12 24.68
CA TYR A 9 13.02 6.52 25.18
C TYR A 9 12.03 6.77 24.04
N ILE A 10 12.43 7.48 22.98
CA ILE A 10 11.62 7.72 21.78
C ILE A 10 11.33 6.40 21.03
N ASN A 11 12.26 5.45 21.01
CA ASN A 11 12.08 4.16 20.35
C ASN A 11 11.30 3.13 21.19
N LEU A 12 11.24 3.33 22.51
CA LEU A 12 10.35 2.58 23.41
C LEU A 12 8.95 3.19 23.47
N ASP A 13 8.80 4.45 22.99
CA ASP A 13 7.49 5.07 22.87
C ASP A 13 6.66 4.23 21.86
N MET A 14 5.62 3.61 22.42
CA MET A 14 4.83 2.62 21.68
C MET A 14 4.01 3.30 20.58
N ARG A 15 4.63 3.54 19.42
CA ARG A 15 3.91 3.99 18.21
C ARG A 15 2.86 2.96 17.75
N PHE A 16 2.77 1.84 18.45
CA PHE A 16 1.83 0.76 18.20
C PHE A 16 0.42 1.12 18.70
N ASN A 17 -0.59 0.91 17.87
CA ASN A 17 -1.98 1.19 18.21
C ASN A 17 -2.58 0.07 19.08
N LEU A 18 -2.11 -0.04 20.32
CA LEU A 18 -2.54 -1.07 21.28
C LEU A 18 -4.08 -1.08 21.45
N LYS A 19 -4.71 0.09 21.46
CA LYS A 19 -6.17 0.20 21.59
C LYS A 19 -6.91 -0.50 20.44
N LEU A 20 -6.47 -0.30 19.19
CA LEU A 20 -7.08 -0.96 18.04
C LEU A 20 -6.73 -2.44 18.03
N TYR A 21 -5.50 -2.81 18.37
CA TYR A 21 -5.05 -4.19 18.46
C TYR A 21 -5.93 -5.00 19.43
N LEU A 22 -6.09 -4.54 20.67
CA LEU A 22 -6.94 -5.18 21.68
C LEU A 22 -8.42 -5.24 21.27
N LYS A 23 -8.92 -4.17 20.61
CA LYS A 23 -10.26 -4.21 20.01
C LYS A 23 -10.37 -5.28 18.93
N THR A 24 -9.35 -5.43 18.07
CA THR A 24 -9.35 -6.43 17.00
C THR A 24 -9.35 -7.83 17.59
N ILE A 25 -8.56 -8.12 18.64
CA ILE A 25 -8.62 -9.39 19.39
C ILE A 25 -10.04 -9.64 19.90
N LYS A 26 -10.62 -8.65 20.59
CA LYS A 26 -11.99 -8.79 21.14
C LYS A 26 -13.01 -9.12 20.05
N PHE A 27 -12.94 -8.46 18.88
CA PHE A 27 -13.85 -8.75 17.77
C PHE A 27 -13.57 -10.12 17.17
N ALA A 28 -12.31 -10.47 16.94
CA ALA A 28 -11.91 -11.71 16.28
C ALA A 28 -12.30 -12.98 17.06
N PHE A 29 -12.29 -12.93 18.40
CA PHE A 29 -12.58 -14.10 19.25
C PHE A 29 -13.98 -14.07 19.89
N PHE A 30 -14.55 -12.91 20.15
CA PHE A 30 -15.76 -12.79 20.98
C PHE A 30 -16.94 -12.03 20.33
N LYS A 31 -16.72 -11.34 19.20
CA LYS A 31 -17.75 -10.52 18.55
C LYS A 31 -17.77 -10.71 17.03
N SER A 32 -17.36 -11.86 16.56
CA SER A 32 -17.26 -12.15 15.12
C SER A 32 -18.53 -12.74 14.52
N GLU A 33 -19.52 -13.13 15.34
CA GLU A 33 -20.77 -13.73 14.86
C GLU A 33 -21.53 -12.77 13.93
N GLY A 34 -22.10 -13.28 12.86
CA GLY A 34 -22.80 -12.49 11.84
C GLY A 34 -21.91 -11.54 11.02
N THR A 35 -20.58 -11.70 11.07
CA THR A 35 -19.62 -10.90 10.30
C THR A 35 -18.85 -11.79 9.32
N PRO A 36 -18.24 -11.20 8.25
CA PRO A 36 -17.34 -11.95 7.37
C PRO A 36 -16.11 -12.53 8.09
N GLY A 37 -15.84 -12.08 9.30
CA GLY A 37 -14.75 -12.57 10.17
C GLY A 37 -15.20 -13.59 11.21
N ARG A 38 -16.36 -14.24 11.03
CA ARG A 38 -16.90 -15.27 11.94
C ARG A 38 -15.85 -16.29 12.36
N LEU A 39 -15.78 -16.57 13.65
CA LEU A 39 -14.80 -17.50 14.20
C LEU A 39 -15.13 -18.94 13.80
N SER A 40 -14.22 -19.55 13.05
CA SER A 40 -14.21 -20.98 12.70
C SER A 40 -12.92 -21.60 13.25
N PRO A 41 -12.77 -22.94 13.30
CA PRO A 41 -11.53 -23.58 13.70
C PRO A 41 -10.31 -23.09 12.90
N LYS A 42 -10.44 -22.98 11.57
CA LYS A 42 -9.40 -22.41 10.69
C LYS A 42 -9.03 -20.99 11.13
N ARG A 43 -10.06 -20.15 11.33
CA ARG A 43 -9.85 -18.75 11.69
C ARG A 43 -9.30 -18.57 13.10
N PHE A 44 -9.66 -19.46 14.03
CA PHE A 44 -9.07 -19.47 15.36
C PHE A 44 -7.54 -19.59 15.31
N PHE A 45 -7.01 -20.55 14.57
CA PHE A 45 -5.57 -20.75 14.43
C PHE A 45 -4.89 -19.59 13.66
N ILE A 46 -5.53 -19.06 12.62
CA ILE A 46 -5.02 -17.88 11.90
C ILE A 46 -4.94 -16.68 12.84
N ASN A 47 -6.00 -16.39 13.59
CA ASN A 47 -6.03 -15.29 14.55
C ASN A 47 -4.97 -15.47 15.63
N LEU A 48 -4.88 -16.67 16.22
CA LEU A 48 -3.89 -16.98 17.25
C LEU A 48 -2.47 -16.75 16.73
N PHE A 49 -2.17 -17.26 15.53
CA PHE A 49 -0.87 -17.05 14.90
C PHE A 49 -0.57 -15.54 14.70
N ILE A 50 -1.49 -14.79 14.10
CA ILE A 50 -1.27 -13.36 13.84
C ILE A 50 -1.07 -12.60 15.14
N PHE A 51 -1.91 -12.83 16.15
CA PHE A 51 -1.84 -12.07 17.40
C PHE A 51 -0.64 -12.44 18.29
N LEU A 52 -0.05 -13.63 18.13
CA LEU A 52 1.21 -13.99 18.79
C LEU A 52 2.43 -13.56 18.00
N PHE A 53 2.40 -13.76 16.67
CA PHE A 53 3.51 -13.44 15.79
C PHE A 53 3.76 -11.92 15.73
N TRP A 54 2.70 -11.13 15.59
CA TRP A 54 2.85 -9.69 15.30
C TRP A 54 3.61 -8.91 16.39
N PRO A 55 3.32 -9.05 17.70
CA PRO A 55 4.09 -8.39 18.74
C PRO A 55 5.56 -8.86 18.78
N ALA A 56 5.81 -10.15 18.57
CA ALA A 56 7.17 -10.70 18.54
C ALA A 56 7.97 -10.12 17.34
N TRP A 57 7.34 -10.07 16.17
CA TRP A 57 7.93 -9.45 14.98
C TRP A 57 8.20 -7.95 15.20
N MET A 58 7.23 -7.21 15.76
CA MET A 58 7.41 -5.80 16.11
C MET A 58 8.56 -5.56 17.09
N LEU A 59 8.72 -6.44 18.09
CA LEU A 59 9.84 -6.36 19.03
C LEU A 59 11.18 -6.54 18.30
N SER A 60 11.28 -7.53 17.41
CA SER A 60 12.49 -7.75 16.62
C SER A 60 12.84 -6.54 15.73
N MET A 61 11.82 -5.90 15.12
CA MET A 61 12.02 -4.69 14.33
C MET A 61 12.49 -3.51 15.19
N ARG A 62 11.97 -3.37 16.40
CA ARG A 62 12.44 -2.34 17.33
C ARG A 62 13.90 -2.50 17.71
N ILE A 63 14.33 -3.72 17.95
CA ILE A 63 15.74 -4.03 18.18
C ILE A 63 16.57 -3.63 16.95
N ALA A 64 16.12 -3.97 15.75
CA ALA A 64 16.81 -3.58 14.53
C ALA A 64 16.88 -2.04 14.36
N TYR A 65 15.83 -1.30 14.74
CA TYR A 65 15.85 0.18 14.69
C TYR A 65 16.80 0.81 15.72
N LEU A 66 17.01 0.17 16.89
CA LEU A 66 18.04 0.60 17.82
C LEU A 66 19.44 0.45 17.21
N PHE A 67 19.68 -0.65 16.51
CA PHE A 67 20.93 -0.84 15.75
C PHE A 67 21.07 0.13 14.58
N ASP A 68 19.98 0.49 13.88
CA ASP A 68 20.01 1.53 12.86
C ASP A 68 20.52 2.86 13.46
N ASN A 69 19.95 3.27 14.60
CA ASN A 69 20.33 4.53 15.25
C ASN A 69 21.76 4.52 15.79
N LEU A 70 22.28 3.35 16.17
CA LEU A 70 23.64 3.20 16.67
C LEU A 70 24.69 3.18 15.55
N PHE A 71 24.41 2.44 14.46
CA PHE A 71 25.40 2.17 13.40
C PHE A 71 25.23 3.03 12.16
N TYR A 72 24.05 3.63 11.98
CA TYR A 72 23.69 4.42 10.79
C TYR A 72 22.86 5.65 11.17
N PRO A 73 23.32 6.51 12.14
CA PRO A 73 22.54 7.65 12.63
C PRO A 73 22.18 8.64 11.52
N GLU A 74 22.94 8.69 10.42
CA GLU A 74 22.74 9.59 9.29
C GLU A 74 21.40 9.41 8.59
N HIS A 75 20.74 8.24 8.74
CA HIS A 75 19.41 8.05 8.19
C HIS A 75 18.38 9.03 8.79
N GLN A 76 18.64 9.58 9.99
CA GLN A 76 17.73 10.53 10.65
C GLN A 76 17.75 11.90 9.96
N GLU A 77 18.88 12.25 9.33
CA GLU A 77 19.08 13.49 8.58
C GLU A 77 18.75 13.34 7.10
N GLN A 78 18.34 12.12 6.68
CA GLN A 78 18.01 11.87 5.28
C GLN A 78 16.79 12.68 4.85
N ASP A 79 16.97 13.58 3.90
CA ASP A 79 15.90 14.31 3.26
C ASP A 79 14.98 13.41 2.45
N VAL A 80 13.69 13.72 2.50
CA VAL A 80 12.66 13.13 1.62
C VAL A 80 12.26 14.22 0.63
N LYS A 81 12.92 14.25 -0.53
CA LYS A 81 12.71 15.28 -1.56
C LYS A 81 11.73 14.82 -2.63
N GLU A 82 10.71 15.64 -2.88
CA GLU A 82 9.71 15.45 -3.93
C GLU A 82 9.18 14.01 -4.02
N PRO A 83 8.74 13.38 -2.89
CA PRO A 83 8.20 12.04 -2.94
C PRO A 83 6.95 12.01 -3.80
N VAL A 84 6.75 10.93 -4.56
CA VAL A 84 5.58 10.76 -5.43
C VAL A 84 4.61 9.81 -4.76
N PHE A 85 3.35 10.24 -4.56
CA PHE A 85 2.27 9.43 -4.02
C PHE A 85 1.25 9.10 -5.11
N ILE A 86 1.17 7.81 -5.47
CA ILE A 86 0.15 7.30 -6.39
C ILE A 86 -1.06 6.87 -5.56
N VAL A 87 -2.15 7.60 -5.68
CA VAL A 87 -3.42 7.38 -4.97
C VAL A 87 -4.57 7.11 -5.96
N GLY A 88 -5.72 6.75 -5.45
CA GLY A 88 -6.92 6.40 -6.20
C GLY A 88 -7.61 5.21 -5.56
N ASN A 89 -8.71 4.74 -6.11
CA ASN A 89 -9.38 3.54 -5.61
C ASN A 89 -8.58 2.27 -5.89
N PHE A 90 -8.77 1.24 -5.08
CA PHE A 90 -8.31 -0.11 -5.41
C PHE A 90 -8.78 -0.49 -6.83
N ARG A 91 -7.98 -1.25 -7.56
CA ARG A 91 -8.29 -1.72 -8.92
C ARG A 91 -8.38 -0.63 -9.99
N SER A 92 -7.90 0.58 -9.71
CA SER A 92 -7.86 1.70 -10.68
C SER A 92 -6.63 1.69 -11.61
N GLY A 93 -5.74 0.69 -11.51
CA GLY A 93 -4.54 0.61 -12.36
C GLY A 93 -3.29 1.22 -11.71
N THR A 94 -3.35 1.56 -10.41
CA THR A 94 -2.23 2.11 -9.64
C THR A 94 -0.97 1.24 -9.71
N THR A 95 -1.11 -0.09 -9.65
CA THR A 95 0.02 -1.03 -9.76
C THR A 95 0.72 -0.97 -11.12
N PHE A 96 -0.04 -0.80 -12.21
CA PHE A 96 0.55 -0.71 -13.55
C PHE A 96 1.40 0.56 -13.68
N LEU A 97 0.87 1.71 -13.29
CA LEU A 97 1.63 2.96 -13.30
C LEU A 97 2.84 2.90 -12.36
N HIS A 98 2.67 2.36 -11.15
CA HIS A 98 3.74 2.22 -10.17
C HIS A 98 4.93 1.42 -10.73
N ARG A 99 4.66 0.26 -11.33
CA ARG A 99 5.69 -0.58 -11.96
C ARG A 99 6.41 0.09 -13.11
N LEU A 100 5.75 0.99 -13.83
CA LEU A 100 6.39 1.77 -14.89
C LEU A 100 7.32 2.83 -14.29
N LEU A 101 6.84 3.60 -13.30
CA LEU A 101 7.61 4.69 -12.70
C LEU A 101 8.80 4.18 -11.89
N THR A 102 8.70 3.01 -11.26
CA THR A 102 9.81 2.41 -10.49
C THR A 102 10.94 1.84 -11.36
N LYS A 103 10.79 1.84 -12.67
CA LYS A 103 11.89 1.51 -13.62
C LYS A 103 12.82 2.69 -13.91
N ASP A 104 12.46 3.91 -13.49
CA ASP A 104 13.36 5.04 -13.48
C ASP A 104 14.46 4.81 -12.44
N ASP A 105 15.72 4.81 -12.87
CA ASP A 105 16.90 4.59 -12.01
C ASP A 105 17.11 5.67 -10.94
N LYS A 106 16.52 6.86 -11.15
CA LYS A 106 16.48 7.97 -10.18
C LYS A 106 15.44 7.77 -9.07
N SER A 107 14.61 6.72 -9.17
CA SER A 107 13.49 6.46 -8.27
C SER A 107 13.70 5.19 -7.44
N THR A 108 12.99 5.09 -6.32
CA THR A 108 12.96 3.91 -5.46
C THR A 108 11.59 3.73 -4.83
N SER A 109 11.23 2.48 -4.55
CA SER A 109 9.99 2.09 -3.90
C SER A 109 10.24 0.86 -3.02
N PHE A 110 9.45 0.66 -1.98
CA PHE A 110 9.56 -0.55 -1.18
C PHE A 110 9.30 -1.80 -2.01
N THR A 111 10.11 -2.82 -1.78
CA THR A 111 9.81 -4.18 -2.22
C THR A 111 9.03 -4.94 -1.13
N SER A 112 8.35 -6.03 -1.52
CA SER A 112 7.66 -6.89 -0.55
C SER A 112 8.61 -7.39 0.53
N PHE A 113 9.83 -7.75 0.17
CA PHE A 113 10.85 -8.16 1.14
C PHE A 113 11.18 -7.06 2.15
N GLU A 114 11.44 -5.84 1.68
CA GLU A 114 11.80 -4.72 2.55
C GLU A 114 10.67 -4.35 3.51
N LEU A 115 9.41 -4.44 3.08
CA LEU A 115 8.27 -4.17 3.92
C LEU A 115 8.12 -5.18 5.07
N TYR A 116 8.23 -6.47 4.75
CA TYR A 116 7.89 -7.50 5.73
C TYR A 116 9.10 -8.03 6.50
N MET A 117 10.28 -8.07 5.89
CA MET A 117 11.45 -8.74 6.48
C MET A 117 12.57 -7.77 6.85
N ALA A 118 12.72 -6.66 6.16
CA ALA A 118 13.85 -5.76 6.33
C ALA A 118 13.48 -4.26 6.25
N PRO A 119 12.52 -3.76 7.06
CA PRO A 119 12.22 -2.33 7.07
C PRO A 119 13.32 -1.47 7.69
N SER A 120 14.31 -2.07 8.38
CA SER A 120 15.48 -1.43 8.97
C SER A 120 16.67 -1.35 8.01
N VAL A 121 17.59 -0.40 8.23
CA VAL A 121 18.85 -0.28 7.47
C VAL A 121 19.74 -1.50 7.70
N VAL A 122 19.91 -1.89 8.98
CA VAL A 122 20.68 -3.08 9.38
C VAL A 122 20.10 -4.33 8.73
N GLY A 123 18.79 -4.51 8.78
CA GLY A 123 18.11 -5.66 8.17
C GLY A 123 18.36 -5.76 6.66
N ARG A 124 18.28 -4.65 5.93
CA ARG A 124 18.57 -4.61 4.48
C ARG A 124 20.02 -4.92 4.17
N LYS A 125 20.96 -4.35 4.94
CA LYS A 125 22.40 -4.64 4.75
C LYS A 125 22.72 -6.10 5.05
N PHE A 126 22.15 -6.64 6.13
CA PHE A 126 22.30 -8.05 6.49
C PHE A 126 21.74 -8.98 5.41
N TYR A 127 20.55 -8.68 4.89
CA TYR A 127 19.97 -9.43 3.78
C TYR A 127 20.83 -9.39 2.52
N ARG A 128 21.30 -8.21 2.12
CA ARG A 128 22.21 -8.07 0.97
C ARG A 128 23.51 -8.86 1.16
N TRP A 129 24.02 -8.88 2.38
CA TRP A 129 25.18 -9.72 2.73
C TRP A 129 24.84 -11.21 2.60
N LEU A 130 23.72 -11.65 3.15
CA LEU A 130 23.25 -13.04 3.00
C LEU A 130 23.10 -13.46 1.54
N LEU A 131 22.58 -12.59 0.68
CA LEU A 131 22.48 -12.86 -0.76
C LEU A 131 23.86 -13.02 -1.41
N LYS A 132 24.83 -12.18 -1.04
CA LYS A 132 26.22 -12.31 -1.55
C LYS A 132 26.84 -13.62 -1.11
N VAL A 133 26.69 -13.99 0.17
CA VAL A 133 27.19 -15.27 0.70
C VAL A 133 26.51 -16.43 0.00
N ASN A 134 25.18 -16.40 -0.11
CA ASN A 134 24.42 -17.44 -0.81
C ASN A 134 24.88 -17.62 -2.26
N TYR A 135 25.14 -16.53 -2.98
CA TYR A 135 25.67 -16.59 -4.34
C TYR A 135 27.08 -17.18 -4.39
N ALA A 136 27.95 -16.79 -3.45
CA ALA A 136 29.32 -17.27 -3.37
C ALA A 136 29.43 -18.79 -3.10
N ILE A 137 28.45 -19.38 -2.40
CA ILE A 137 28.39 -20.82 -2.09
C ILE A 137 27.51 -21.63 -3.07
N GLY A 138 27.24 -21.07 -4.26
CA GLY A 138 26.50 -21.77 -5.32
C GLY A 138 24.99 -21.64 -5.28
N ASN A 139 24.47 -20.64 -4.55
CA ASN A 139 23.05 -20.26 -4.51
C ASN A 139 22.08 -21.36 -4.01
N PRO A 140 22.34 -22.03 -2.87
CA PRO A 140 21.47 -23.10 -2.34
C PRO A 140 20.07 -22.59 -1.99
N ALA A 141 19.90 -21.30 -1.66
CA ALA A 141 18.59 -20.73 -1.36
C ALA A 141 17.66 -20.70 -2.57
N ARG A 142 18.17 -20.83 -3.79
CA ARG A 142 17.35 -20.85 -5.02
C ARG A 142 16.29 -21.94 -4.99
N TRP A 143 16.63 -23.10 -4.46
CA TRP A 143 15.70 -24.22 -4.32
C TRP A 143 14.58 -23.91 -3.30
N VAL A 144 14.94 -23.36 -2.14
CA VAL A 144 13.99 -22.97 -1.08
C VAL A 144 13.07 -21.86 -1.57
N ILE A 145 13.62 -20.83 -2.21
CA ILE A 145 12.85 -19.72 -2.80
C ILE A 145 11.93 -20.24 -3.91
N GLY A 146 12.42 -21.16 -4.74
CA GLY A 146 11.58 -21.78 -5.78
C GLY A 146 10.44 -22.60 -5.23
N LEU A 147 10.63 -23.32 -4.12
CA LEU A 147 9.58 -24.04 -3.43
C LEU A 147 8.56 -23.09 -2.79
N PHE A 148 9.03 -22.02 -2.13
CA PHE A 148 8.19 -20.98 -1.55
C PHE A 148 7.34 -20.28 -2.62
N ASN A 149 7.94 -19.90 -3.74
CA ASN A 149 7.23 -19.28 -4.85
C ASN A 149 6.15 -20.19 -5.43
N ARG A 150 6.41 -21.50 -5.57
CA ARG A 150 5.38 -22.47 -6.02
C ARG A 150 4.20 -22.57 -5.06
N ILE A 151 4.43 -22.50 -3.76
CA ILE A 151 3.38 -22.53 -2.73
C ILE A 151 2.57 -21.23 -2.80
N VAL A 152 3.24 -20.09 -2.86
CA VAL A 152 2.63 -18.76 -2.93
C VAL A 152 1.89 -18.53 -4.26
N GLU A 153 2.43 -18.98 -5.39
CA GLU A 153 1.77 -18.87 -6.70
C GLU A 153 0.46 -19.70 -6.79
N LYS A 154 0.36 -20.82 -6.07
CA LYS A 154 -0.89 -21.57 -5.98
C LYS A 154 -2.00 -20.83 -5.23
N GLU A 155 -1.64 -20.02 -4.24
CA GLU A 155 -2.59 -19.28 -3.39
C GLU A 155 -2.91 -17.88 -3.93
N THR A 156 -2.00 -17.25 -4.69
CA THR A 156 -2.08 -15.83 -5.10
C THR A 156 -2.21 -15.65 -6.62
N TYR A 157 -3.31 -16.13 -7.19
CA TYR A 157 -3.60 -16.03 -8.64
C TYR A 157 -3.70 -14.58 -9.19
N MET A 158 -3.59 -13.55 -8.35
CA MET A 158 -3.82 -12.15 -8.75
C MET A 158 -2.61 -11.21 -8.62
N HIS A 159 -1.56 -11.57 -7.91
CA HIS A 159 -0.32 -10.81 -7.84
C HIS A 159 0.87 -11.76 -7.95
N LYS A 160 1.76 -11.52 -8.91
CA LYS A 160 3.11 -12.05 -8.81
C LYS A 160 3.76 -11.33 -7.62
N ILE A 161 3.75 -11.97 -6.47
CA ILE A 161 4.49 -11.52 -5.29
C ILE A 161 5.92 -12.02 -5.50
N GLY A 162 6.72 -11.26 -6.25
CA GLY A 162 8.17 -11.41 -6.22
C GLY A 162 8.70 -10.69 -4.97
N LEU A 163 9.61 -11.29 -4.23
CA LEU A 163 10.23 -10.63 -3.07
C LEU A 163 10.87 -9.29 -3.44
N ASP A 164 11.31 -9.14 -4.67
CA ASP A 164 11.97 -7.95 -5.23
C ASP A 164 11.02 -7.04 -6.04
N GLU A 165 9.72 -7.35 -6.11
CA GLU A 165 8.73 -6.52 -6.80
C GLU A 165 8.33 -5.31 -5.93
N ALA A 166 8.14 -4.16 -6.59
CA ALA A 166 7.64 -2.95 -5.93
C ALA A 166 6.21 -3.18 -5.41
N GLU A 167 5.98 -2.88 -4.12
CA GLU A 167 4.77 -3.22 -3.39
C GLU A 167 4.06 -1.99 -2.79
N GLU A 168 2.84 -2.18 -2.29
CA GLU A 168 2.04 -1.16 -1.62
C GLU A 168 2.61 -0.85 -0.23
N ASP A 169 3.00 0.39 0.01
CA ASP A 169 3.63 0.81 1.26
C ASP A 169 2.65 1.07 2.43
N GLY A 170 1.35 0.80 2.23
CA GLY A 170 0.36 0.77 3.32
C GLY A 170 0.67 -0.24 4.40
N GLN A 171 1.47 -1.24 4.07
CA GLN A 171 1.98 -2.21 5.02
C GLN A 171 2.84 -1.56 6.12
N VAL A 172 3.48 -0.43 5.86
CA VAL A 172 4.22 0.33 6.89
C VAL A 172 3.30 0.71 8.06
N LEU A 173 2.08 1.20 7.76
CA LEU A 173 1.11 1.53 8.82
C LEU A 173 0.44 0.30 9.43
N PHE A 174 0.46 -0.83 8.73
CA PHE A 174 0.04 -2.11 9.30
C PHE A 174 0.99 -2.56 10.42
N HIS A 175 2.29 -2.28 10.30
CA HIS A 175 3.28 -2.59 11.35
C HIS A 175 2.85 -2.04 12.72
N VAL A 176 2.33 -0.82 12.75
CA VAL A 176 1.87 -0.17 13.98
C VAL A 176 0.37 -0.35 14.26
N TRP A 177 -0.27 -1.28 13.56
CA TRP A 177 -1.69 -1.60 13.70
C TRP A 177 -2.60 -0.38 13.47
N SER A 178 -2.27 0.43 12.46
CA SER A 178 -2.96 1.69 12.16
C SER A 178 -3.25 1.85 10.66
N SER A 179 -3.76 0.80 10.04
CA SER A 179 -4.04 0.77 8.59
C SER A 179 -5.48 0.39 8.29
N PHE A 180 -6.02 0.93 7.18
CA PHE A 180 -7.24 0.44 6.55
C PHE A 180 -7.09 -1.01 6.06
N ASP A 181 -5.89 -1.41 5.68
CA ASP A 181 -5.59 -2.73 5.10
C ASP A 181 -5.79 -3.89 6.10
N LEU A 182 -5.97 -3.56 7.40
CA LEU A 182 -6.43 -4.52 8.41
C LEU A 182 -7.76 -5.19 8.00
N LEU A 183 -8.59 -4.53 7.17
CA LEU A 183 -9.86 -5.09 6.67
C LEU A 183 -9.66 -6.39 5.89
N ALA A 184 -8.52 -6.57 5.22
CA ALA A 184 -8.23 -7.77 4.45
C ALA A 184 -8.07 -9.02 5.34
N PHE A 185 -7.49 -8.84 6.53
CA PHE A 185 -7.25 -9.93 7.49
C PHE A 185 -8.33 -10.02 8.56
N PHE A 186 -8.89 -8.88 8.93
CA PHE A 186 -9.91 -8.72 9.97
C PHE A 186 -11.11 -7.98 9.38
N PRO A 187 -12.03 -8.69 8.68
CA PRO A 187 -13.14 -8.06 7.96
C PRO A 187 -14.24 -7.57 8.91
N PHE A 188 -13.86 -6.61 9.76
CA PHE A 188 -14.71 -5.91 10.72
C PHE A 188 -14.82 -4.42 10.37
N PRO A 189 -15.70 -4.01 9.42
CA PRO A 189 -15.76 -2.63 8.94
C PRO A 189 -15.88 -1.59 10.04
N LYS A 190 -16.61 -1.92 11.12
CA LYS A 190 -16.81 -1.02 12.28
C LYS A 190 -15.49 -0.64 12.97
N LEU A 191 -14.45 -1.47 12.92
CA LEU A 191 -13.16 -1.19 13.54
C LEU A 191 -12.33 -0.19 12.73
N ILE A 192 -12.48 -0.23 11.41
CA ILE A 192 -11.64 0.54 10.49
C ILE A 192 -12.36 1.74 9.87
N LYS A 193 -13.63 1.97 10.22
CA LYS A 193 -14.46 3.01 9.59
C LYS A 193 -13.78 4.39 9.56
N LYS A 194 -13.15 4.80 10.66
CA LYS A 194 -12.42 6.08 10.73
C LYS A 194 -11.27 6.19 9.71
N TYR A 195 -10.68 5.08 9.26
CA TYR A 195 -9.62 5.09 8.27
C TYR A 195 -10.14 5.29 6.84
N ILE A 196 -11.46 5.11 6.61
CA ILE A 196 -12.12 5.51 5.36
C ILE A 196 -12.05 7.03 5.19
N TYR A 197 -12.17 7.76 6.31
CA TYR A 197 -12.17 9.23 6.40
C TYR A 197 -10.99 9.72 7.24
N TYR A 198 -9.78 9.25 6.89
CA TYR A 198 -8.59 9.40 7.74
C TYR A 198 -8.32 10.85 8.14
N ASP A 199 -8.27 11.77 7.18
CA ASP A 199 -7.97 13.18 7.43
C ASP A 199 -9.00 13.88 8.31
N ASP A 200 -10.25 13.41 8.27
CA ASP A 200 -11.36 14.01 9.02
C ASP A 200 -11.61 13.32 10.37
N GLN A 201 -11.54 12.00 10.43
CA GLN A 201 -12.02 11.22 11.59
C GLN A 201 -10.91 10.61 12.46
N VAL A 202 -9.67 10.53 11.98
CA VAL A 202 -8.57 10.03 12.82
C VAL A 202 -8.08 11.16 13.72
N PRO A 203 -7.96 10.94 15.06
CA PRO A 203 -7.46 11.94 15.99
C PRO A 203 -6.05 12.46 15.62
N VAL A 204 -5.77 13.71 15.94
CA VAL A 204 -4.51 14.39 15.54
C VAL A 204 -3.29 13.68 16.12
N ASP A 205 -3.35 13.25 17.37
CA ASP A 205 -2.28 12.48 18.03
C ASP A 205 -1.99 11.14 17.34
N VAL A 206 -3.05 10.47 16.87
CA VAL A 206 -2.93 9.22 16.10
C VAL A 206 -2.34 9.50 14.71
N LYS A 207 -2.79 10.55 14.01
CA LYS A 207 -2.20 10.96 12.73
C LYS A 207 -0.73 11.28 12.86
N LYS A 208 -0.37 12.06 13.90
CA LYS A 208 1.02 12.40 14.18
C LYS A 208 1.87 11.13 14.40
N ARG A 209 1.45 10.25 15.27
CA ARG A 209 2.13 8.98 15.54
C ARG A 209 2.32 8.14 14.28
N ASP A 210 1.27 7.98 13.48
CA ASP A 210 1.27 7.19 12.25
C ASP A 210 2.25 7.77 11.22
N MET A 211 2.25 9.10 11.06
CA MET A 211 3.11 9.78 10.09
C MET A 211 4.55 9.92 10.54
N ASP A 212 4.80 10.12 11.83
CA ASP A 212 6.17 10.09 12.38
C ASP A 212 6.83 8.73 12.11
N TYR A 213 6.08 7.64 12.32
CA TYR A 213 6.56 6.29 12.01
C TYR A 213 6.77 6.11 10.50
N TYR A 214 5.77 6.46 9.67
CA TYR A 214 5.85 6.33 8.23
C TYR A 214 7.05 7.10 7.66
N SER A 215 7.20 8.36 8.04
CA SER A 215 8.29 9.22 7.58
C SER A 215 9.67 8.68 8.00
N GLU A 216 9.81 8.10 9.21
CA GLU A 216 11.05 7.44 9.64
C GLU A 216 11.40 6.25 8.75
N ILE A 217 10.42 5.37 8.44
CA ILE A 217 10.66 4.20 7.59
C ILE A 217 10.99 4.62 6.14
N VAL A 218 10.35 5.67 5.63
CA VAL A 218 10.67 6.24 4.31
C VAL A 218 12.10 6.79 4.28
N ARG A 219 12.54 7.54 5.30
CA ARG A 219 13.94 8.03 5.40
C ARG A 219 14.95 6.88 5.40
N LYS A 220 14.72 5.83 6.21
CA LYS A 220 15.56 4.63 6.24
C LYS A 220 15.64 3.94 4.87
N HIS A 221 14.51 3.92 4.14
CA HIS A 221 14.46 3.37 2.79
C HIS A 221 15.31 4.19 1.82
N ILE A 222 15.09 5.51 1.74
CA ILE A 222 15.81 6.42 0.86
C ILE A 222 17.32 6.37 1.16
N TYR A 223 17.71 6.43 2.44
CA TYR A 223 19.10 6.29 2.88
C TYR A 223 19.75 4.99 2.37
N SER A 224 19.02 3.87 2.48
CA SER A 224 19.51 2.56 2.02
C SER A 224 19.64 2.45 0.49
N HIS A 225 19.01 3.38 -0.27
CA HIS A 225 18.98 3.41 -1.73
C HIS A 225 19.71 4.62 -2.33
N GLY A 226 20.60 5.27 -1.55
CA GLY A 226 21.48 6.34 -2.06
C GLY A 226 20.77 7.65 -2.36
N GLY A 227 19.70 7.98 -1.61
CA GLY A 227 19.01 9.27 -1.73
C GLY A 227 18.06 9.39 -2.93
N LYS A 228 17.67 8.28 -3.56
CA LYS A 228 16.75 8.27 -4.71
C LYS A 228 15.36 8.81 -4.33
N ARG A 229 14.64 9.35 -5.33
CA ARG A 229 13.26 9.81 -5.16
C ARG A 229 12.35 8.67 -4.76
N TYR A 230 11.61 8.86 -3.70
CA TYR A 230 10.68 7.86 -3.21
C TYR A 230 9.36 7.86 -3.99
N ILE A 231 8.92 6.70 -4.43
CA ILE A 231 7.61 6.50 -5.06
C ILE A 231 6.78 5.58 -4.16
N SER A 232 5.68 6.12 -3.64
CA SER A 232 4.64 5.43 -2.90
C SER A 232 3.50 5.05 -3.83
N LYS A 233 2.94 3.86 -3.67
CA LYS A 233 1.66 3.50 -4.28
C LYS A 233 0.78 2.84 -3.25
N ASN A 234 -0.30 3.54 -2.87
CA ASN A 234 -1.28 2.96 -1.98
C ASN A 234 -2.67 3.57 -2.14
N PRO A 235 -3.66 2.79 -2.57
CA PRO A 235 -5.04 3.25 -2.61
C PRO A 235 -5.57 3.71 -1.25
N SER A 236 -5.18 3.05 -0.13
CA SER A 236 -5.61 3.43 1.23
C SER A 236 -5.02 4.77 1.72
N TYR A 237 -4.15 5.41 0.92
CA TYR A 237 -3.66 6.76 1.17
C TYR A 237 -4.55 7.85 0.55
N SER A 238 -5.51 7.49 -0.29
CA SER A 238 -6.48 8.43 -0.84
C SER A 238 -7.17 9.31 0.22
N PRO A 239 -7.62 8.79 1.39
CA PRO A 239 -8.20 9.62 2.44
C PRO A 239 -7.16 10.32 3.34
N LYS A 240 -5.85 10.25 3.03
CA LYS A 240 -4.73 10.81 3.81
C LYS A 240 -3.96 11.89 3.07
N VAL A 241 -4.41 12.30 1.89
CA VAL A 241 -3.65 13.21 1.01
C VAL A 241 -3.30 14.54 1.68
N LYS A 242 -4.18 15.09 2.53
CA LYS A 242 -3.91 16.30 3.31
C LYS A 242 -2.82 16.06 4.36
N THR A 243 -2.92 14.99 5.13
CA THR A 243 -1.93 14.65 6.15
C THR A 243 -0.57 14.33 5.49
N LEU A 244 -0.55 13.61 4.38
CA LEU A 244 0.68 13.35 3.61
C LEU A 244 1.33 14.65 3.11
N HIS A 245 0.54 15.57 2.55
CA HIS A 245 1.05 16.85 2.08
C HIS A 245 1.58 17.72 3.23
N GLN A 246 0.99 17.65 4.42
CA GLN A 246 1.51 18.35 5.60
C GLN A 246 2.88 17.83 6.06
N TYR A 247 3.12 16.52 5.92
CA TYR A 247 4.39 15.88 6.28
C TYR A 247 5.45 15.97 5.17
N PHE A 248 5.04 16.06 3.93
CA PHE A 248 5.88 16.18 2.73
C PHE A 248 5.37 17.32 1.86
N PRO A 249 5.72 18.59 2.20
CA PRO A 249 5.14 19.75 1.54
C PRO A 249 5.49 19.89 0.05
N ASP A 250 6.59 19.28 -0.38
CA ASP A 250 7.04 19.23 -1.77
C ASP A 250 6.55 18.00 -2.54
N ALA A 251 5.73 17.15 -1.89
CA ALA A 251 5.21 15.91 -2.47
C ALA A 251 4.47 16.13 -3.80
N LYS A 252 4.60 15.17 -4.69
CA LYS A 252 3.88 15.07 -5.95
C LYS A 252 2.80 14.00 -5.84
N PHE A 253 1.58 14.31 -6.25
CA PHE A 253 0.44 13.41 -6.16
C PHE A 253 -0.07 13.01 -7.55
N ILE A 254 -0.20 11.72 -7.78
CA ILE A 254 -0.83 11.15 -8.97
C ILE A 254 -2.13 10.49 -8.53
N ASN A 255 -3.27 11.07 -8.90
CA ASN A 255 -4.58 10.47 -8.61
C ASN A 255 -5.10 9.73 -9.85
N ILE A 256 -5.14 8.39 -9.77
CA ILE A 256 -5.65 7.56 -10.87
C ILE A 256 -7.14 7.35 -10.69
N VAL A 257 -7.89 7.70 -11.73
CA VAL A 257 -9.35 7.56 -11.80
C VAL A 257 -9.73 6.54 -12.84
N ARG A 258 -10.60 5.61 -12.48
CA ARG A 258 -11.14 4.57 -13.37
C ARG A 258 -12.64 4.44 -13.16
N ASN A 259 -13.37 4.04 -14.21
CA ASN A 259 -14.82 3.89 -14.22
C ASN A 259 -15.32 3.00 -13.07
N PRO A 260 -16.23 3.48 -12.21
CA PRO A 260 -16.78 2.73 -11.07
C PRO A 260 -17.42 1.40 -11.45
N LEU A 261 -18.03 1.28 -12.64
CA LEU A 261 -18.58 0.02 -13.16
C LEU A 261 -17.51 -1.09 -13.31
N GLN A 262 -16.24 -0.70 -13.40
CA GLN A 262 -15.12 -1.64 -13.47
C GLN A 262 -14.43 -1.81 -12.11
N VAL A 263 -14.32 -0.73 -11.33
CA VAL A 263 -13.64 -0.69 -10.03
C VAL A 263 -14.42 -1.46 -8.97
N ILE A 264 -15.71 -1.15 -8.80
CA ILE A 264 -16.53 -1.70 -7.71
C ILE A 264 -16.61 -3.22 -7.76
N PRO A 265 -17.04 -3.87 -8.86
CA PRO A 265 -17.10 -5.34 -8.88
C PRO A 265 -15.72 -6.00 -8.75
N SER A 266 -14.67 -5.38 -9.31
CA SER A 266 -13.31 -5.89 -9.18
C SER A 266 -12.80 -5.86 -7.75
N THR A 267 -13.15 -4.82 -7.01
CA THR A 267 -12.76 -4.63 -5.62
C THR A 267 -13.54 -5.55 -4.68
N ILE A 268 -14.85 -5.71 -4.89
CA ILE A 268 -15.66 -6.68 -4.14
C ILE A 268 -15.11 -8.10 -4.35
N SER A 269 -14.76 -8.46 -5.59
CA SER A 269 -14.12 -9.76 -5.88
C SER A 269 -12.77 -9.94 -5.19
N LEU A 270 -12.01 -8.87 -4.98
CA LEU A 270 -10.76 -8.91 -4.21
C LEU A 270 -11.04 -9.26 -2.74
N TYR A 271 -11.98 -8.56 -2.10
CA TYR A 271 -12.35 -8.84 -0.71
C TYR A 271 -13.03 -10.19 -0.52
N SER A 272 -13.83 -10.65 -1.49
CA SER A 272 -14.37 -12.01 -1.50
C SER A 272 -13.25 -13.06 -1.38
N LYS A 273 -12.15 -12.90 -2.14
CA LYS A 273 -10.98 -13.79 -2.01
C LYS A 273 -10.32 -13.73 -0.63
N HIS A 274 -10.19 -12.54 -0.06
CA HIS A 274 -9.69 -12.41 1.31
C HIS A 274 -10.61 -13.10 2.33
N CYS A 275 -11.94 -13.02 2.16
CA CYS A 275 -12.89 -13.77 2.97
C CYS A 275 -12.73 -15.28 2.81
N HIS A 276 -12.51 -15.79 1.60
CA HIS A 276 -12.21 -17.21 1.39
C HIS A 276 -10.91 -17.65 2.07
N THR A 277 -9.88 -16.82 2.02
CA THR A 277 -8.57 -17.17 2.58
C THR A 277 -8.54 -16.99 4.11
N TYR A 278 -9.01 -15.87 4.61
CA TYR A 278 -8.85 -15.45 6.01
C TYR A 278 -10.17 -15.36 6.79
N GLY A 279 -11.32 -15.39 6.15
CA GLY A 279 -12.63 -15.18 6.74
C GLY A 279 -13.58 -16.35 6.63
N ASP A 280 -14.87 -16.01 6.52
CA ASP A 280 -15.99 -16.93 6.33
C ASP A 280 -16.50 -16.84 4.87
N PRO A 281 -16.34 -17.89 4.06
CA PRO A 281 -16.79 -17.91 2.67
C PRO A 281 -18.31 -17.72 2.49
N GLU A 282 -19.11 -18.12 3.46
CA GLU A 282 -20.59 -17.97 3.41
C GLU A 282 -21.02 -16.48 3.41
N ASN A 283 -20.15 -15.62 3.93
CA ASN A 283 -20.38 -14.17 4.04
C ASN A 283 -19.48 -13.35 3.11
N GLU A 284 -19.02 -13.91 2.01
CA GLU A 284 -17.99 -13.31 1.14
C GLU A 284 -18.35 -11.92 0.56
N TYR A 285 -19.63 -11.64 0.33
CA TYR A 285 -20.09 -10.37 -0.24
C TYR A 285 -20.57 -9.35 0.81
N ASN A 286 -20.48 -9.64 2.11
CA ASN A 286 -20.93 -8.73 3.17
C ASN A 286 -20.12 -7.44 3.30
N LEU A 287 -19.04 -7.28 2.51
CA LEU A 287 -18.24 -6.05 2.45
C LEU A 287 -18.62 -5.11 1.31
N GLN A 288 -19.63 -5.43 0.49
CA GLN A 288 -20.03 -4.61 -0.67
C GLN A 288 -20.38 -3.17 -0.29
N GLU A 289 -21.17 -2.97 0.78
CA GLU A 289 -21.57 -1.64 1.24
C GLU A 289 -20.34 -0.84 1.72
N THR A 290 -19.41 -1.50 2.41
CA THR A 290 -18.15 -0.89 2.83
C THR A 290 -17.30 -0.49 1.63
N VAL A 291 -17.24 -1.33 0.58
CA VAL A 291 -16.53 -1.02 -0.67
C VAL A 291 -17.15 0.19 -1.36
N ILE A 292 -18.47 0.27 -1.43
CA ILE A 292 -19.19 1.40 -2.01
C ILE A 292 -18.92 2.68 -1.18
N GLU A 293 -19.04 2.59 0.16
CA GLU A 293 -18.85 3.72 1.07
C GLU A 293 -17.45 4.34 0.91
N TYR A 294 -16.39 3.55 1.05
CA TYR A 294 -15.05 4.11 0.95
C TYR A 294 -14.70 4.54 -0.47
N SER A 295 -15.20 3.82 -1.48
CA SER A 295 -14.91 4.17 -2.87
C SER A 295 -15.46 5.54 -3.24
N LYS A 296 -16.67 5.90 -2.79
CA LYS A 296 -17.22 7.24 -2.99
C LYS A 296 -16.31 8.32 -2.42
N HIS A 297 -15.91 8.17 -1.17
CA HIS A 297 -15.03 9.13 -0.51
C HIS A 297 -13.66 9.21 -1.20
N TRP A 298 -13.08 8.08 -1.59
CA TRP A 298 -11.74 8.02 -2.21
C TRP A 298 -11.71 8.46 -3.68
N TYR A 299 -12.86 8.59 -4.34
CA TYR A 299 -12.95 9.32 -5.61
C TYR A 299 -12.97 10.84 -5.37
N LEU A 300 -13.81 11.29 -4.43
CA LEU A 300 -14.14 12.69 -4.28
C LEU A 300 -13.07 13.46 -3.49
N TYR A 301 -12.69 12.95 -2.32
CA TYR A 301 -11.83 13.65 -1.38
C TYR A 301 -10.43 13.98 -1.94
N PRO A 302 -9.66 13.03 -2.54
CA PRO A 302 -8.38 13.35 -3.14
C PRO A 302 -8.52 14.41 -4.23
N HIS A 303 -9.53 14.29 -5.09
CA HIS A 303 -9.75 15.26 -6.15
C HIS A 303 -10.02 16.66 -5.59
N GLN A 304 -10.87 16.77 -4.57
CA GLN A 304 -11.20 18.06 -3.96
C GLN A 304 -10.01 18.73 -3.30
N TYR A 305 -9.21 17.98 -2.56
CA TYR A 305 -8.02 18.51 -1.91
C TYR A 305 -6.89 18.81 -2.90
N LEU A 306 -6.54 17.84 -3.73
CA LEU A 306 -5.34 17.93 -4.58
C LEU A 306 -5.46 18.98 -5.70
N LYS A 307 -6.67 19.29 -6.18
CA LYS A 307 -6.88 20.35 -7.18
C LYS A 307 -6.51 21.76 -6.67
N SER A 308 -6.41 21.95 -5.35
CA SER A 308 -5.98 23.22 -4.75
C SER A 308 -4.46 23.37 -4.66
N LEU A 309 -3.69 22.31 -4.94
CA LEU A 309 -2.24 22.33 -4.92
C LEU A 309 -1.67 23.02 -6.17
N PRO A 310 -0.41 23.46 -6.11
CA PRO A 310 0.32 23.94 -7.28
C PRO A 310 0.29 22.94 -8.43
N ALA A 311 0.24 23.44 -9.67
CA ALA A 311 0.12 22.59 -10.86
C ALA A 311 1.24 21.55 -11.00
N ASN A 312 2.43 21.83 -10.47
CA ASN A 312 3.57 20.91 -10.46
C ASN A 312 3.58 19.92 -9.27
N GLN A 313 2.52 19.90 -8.46
CA GLN A 313 2.37 18.94 -7.35
C GLN A 313 1.23 17.95 -7.54
N TYR A 314 0.37 18.16 -8.55
CA TYR A 314 -0.79 17.29 -8.76
C TYR A 314 -1.02 16.99 -10.25
N VAL A 315 -1.30 15.72 -10.53
CA VAL A 315 -1.81 15.27 -11.82
C VAL A 315 -2.92 14.24 -11.62
N ARG A 316 -4.01 14.40 -12.37
CA ARG A 316 -5.06 13.38 -12.50
C ARG A 316 -4.77 12.53 -13.74
N VAL A 317 -4.78 11.21 -13.58
CA VAL A 317 -4.57 10.25 -14.65
C VAL A 317 -5.84 9.43 -14.84
N LEU A 318 -6.41 9.42 -16.02
CA LEU A 318 -7.51 8.53 -16.34
C LEU A 318 -6.95 7.16 -16.75
N TYR A 319 -7.48 6.10 -16.14
CA TYR A 319 -7.04 4.73 -16.46
C TYR A 319 -7.15 4.40 -17.95
N LYS A 320 -8.19 4.92 -18.64
CA LYS A 320 -8.37 4.72 -20.08
C LYS A 320 -7.20 5.28 -20.90
N ASP A 321 -6.69 6.45 -20.52
CA ASP A 321 -5.58 7.10 -21.22
C ASP A 321 -4.25 6.39 -20.90
N LEU A 322 -4.04 5.99 -19.64
CA LEU A 322 -2.88 5.21 -19.23
C LEU A 322 -2.74 3.89 -20.00
N VAL A 323 -3.86 3.21 -20.28
CA VAL A 323 -3.85 1.94 -21.02
C VAL A 323 -3.74 2.17 -22.52
N ALA A 324 -4.35 3.23 -23.04
CA ALA A 324 -4.31 3.57 -24.46
C ALA A 324 -2.90 3.99 -24.90
N ASP A 325 -2.25 4.87 -24.10
CA ASP A 325 -0.91 5.35 -24.37
C ASP A 325 -0.10 5.55 -23.06
N PRO A 326 0.52 4.48 -22.56
CA PRO A 326 1.33 4.56 -21.34
C PRO A 326 2.54 5.48 -21.48
N GLU A 327 3.19 5.52 -22.66
CA GLU A 327 4.34 6.39 -22.89
C GLU A 327 3.97 7.85 -22.77
N ARG A 328 2.93 8.30 -23.47
CA ARG A 328 2.43 9.66 -23.40
C ARG A 328 2.05 10.02 -21.95
N THR A 329 1.31 9.14 -21.28
CA THR A 329 0.88 9.39 -19.89
C THR A 329 2.07 9.63 -18.96
N ILE A 330 3.16 8.84 -19.07
CA ILE A 330 4.35 9.03 -18.24
C ILE A 330 5.06 10.34 -18.60
N ARG A 331 5.19 10.68 -19.89
CA ARG A 331 5.79 11.94 -20.32
C ARG A 331 5.03 13.14 -19.78
N ASP A 332 3.70 13.11 -19.83
CA ASP A 332 2.83 14.17 -19.32
C ASP A 332 2.99 14.32 -17.78
N ILE A 333 3.11 13.21 -17.03
CA ILE A 333 3.39 13.21 -15.59
C ILE A 333 4.75 13.87 -15.31
N TYR A 334 5.82 13.44 -15.99
CA TYR A 334 7.17 13.94 -15.79
C TYR A 334 7.28 15.44 -16.14
N GLN A 335 6.67 15.84 -17.27
CA GLN A 335 6.58 17.25 -17.65
C GLN A 335 5.84 18.07 -16.59
N ARG A 336 4.71 17.57 -16.09
CA ARG A 336 3.91 18.26 -15.06
C ARG A 336 4.68 18.46 -13.75
N PHE A 337 5.49 17.49 -13.37
CA PHE A 337 6.28 17.55 -12.12
C PHE A 337 7.67 18.18 -12.30
N ASN A 338 8.02 18.61 -13.51
CA ASN A 338 9.35 19.09 -13.89
C ASN A 338 10.45 18.03 -13.67
N PHE A 339 10.14 16.76 -13.93
CA PHE A 339 11.09 15.67 -13.85
C PHE A 339 11.72 15.42 -15.22
N GLU A 340 13.01 15.08 -15.21
CA GLU A 340 13.75 14.74 -16.41
C GLU A 340 13.58 13.25 -16.75
N ILE A 341 13.34 12.94 -18.02
CA ILE A 341 13.37 11.58 -18.58
C ILE A 341 14.72 11.38 -19.28
N ASN A 342 15.57 10.53 -18.72
CA ASN A 342 16.81 10.18 -19.38
C ASN A 342 16.58 9.22 -20.56
N PRO A 343 17.55 9.09 -21.51
CA PRO A 343 17.38 8.25 -22.69
C PRO A 343 17.10 6.76 -22.38
N GLU A 344 17.72 6.23 -21.33
CA GLU A 344 17.53 4.84 -20.90
C GLU A 344 16.10 4.60 -20.42
N PHE A 345 15.59 5.45 -19.55
CA PHE A 345 14.22 5.35 -19.08
C PHE A 345 13.19 5.57 -20.21
N ALA A 346 13.49 6.46 -21.17
CA ALA A 346 12.64 6.64 -22.35
C ALA A 346 12.48 5.36 -23.16
N GLU A 347 13.56 4.58 -23.33
CA GLU A 347 13.52 3.31 -24.05
C GLU A 347 12.77 2.22 -23.26
N ILE A 348 12.96 2.19 -21.95
CA ILE A 348 12.19 1.30 -21.06
C ILE A 348 10.70 1.58 -21.18
N ILE A 349 10.29 2.84 -21.13
CA ILE A 349 8.88 3.24 -21.24
C ILE A 349 8.29 2.76 -22.58
N ARG A 350 8.99 2.97 -23.72
CA ARG A 350 8.53 2.51 -25.03
C ARG A 350 8.33 1.00 -25.07
N THR A 351 9.30 0.27 -24.55
CA THR A 351 9.27 -1.20 -24.51
C THR A 351 8.10 -1.71 -23.67
N GLU A 352 7.87 -1.15 -22.49
CA GLU A 352 6.77 -1.56 -21.61
C GLU A 352 5.41 -1.12 -22.16
N ALA A 353 5.32 0.04 -22.80
CA ALA A 353 4.11 0.49 -23.50
C ALA A 353 3.72 -0.47 -24.63
N ALA A 354 4.69 -0.94 -25.42
CA ALA A 354 4.46 -1.92 -26.46
C ALA A 354 3.92 -3.26 -25.90
N LYS A 355 4.48 -3.74 -24.78
CA LYS A 355 3.99 -4.95 -24.09
C LYS A 355 2.58 -4.77 -23.54
N ALA A 356 2.27 -3.60 -22.98
CA ALA A 356 0.96 -3.31 -22.40
C ALA A 356 -0.17 -3.33 -23.43
N LYS A 357 0.07 -2.90 -24.68
CA LYS A 357 -0.92 -2.94 -25.78
C LYS A 357 -1.42 -4.36 -26.09
N SER A 358 -0.62 -5.39 -25.84
CA SER A 358 -1.00 -6.79 -26.05
C SER A 358 -1.81 -7.39 -24.90
N TYR A 359 -1.87 -6.72 -23.74
CA TYR A 359 -2.53 -7.24 -22.55
C TYR A 359 -4.04 -7.03 -22.59
N LYS A 360 -4.80 -8.14 -22.52
CA LYS A 360 -6.26 -8.11 -22.34
C LYS A 360 -6.62 -8.76 -21.01
N SER A 361 -7.34 -8.03 -20.16
CA SER A 361 -7.86 -8.59 -18.92
C SER A 361 -8.84 -9.74 -19.18
N LYS A 362 -8.61 -10.89 -18.55
CA LYS A 362 -9.47 -12.08 -18.63
C LYS A 362 -10.60 -12.09 -17.57
N HIS A 363 -10.60 -11.11 -16.64
CA HIS A 363 -11.55 -11.09 -15.54
C HIS A 363 -12.93 -10.61 -16.00
N ARG A 364 -13.96 -11.43 -15.76
CA ARG A 364 -15.36 -11.08 -15.93
C ARG A 364 -16.04 -11.14 -14.56
N TYR A 365 -16.72 -10.07 -14.18
CA TYR A 365 -17.41 -9.96 -12.90
C TYR A 365 -18.93 -9.98 -13.14
N SER A 366 -19.66 -10.69 -12.27
CA SER A 366 -21.13 -10.71 -12.31
C SER A 366 -21.69 -9.84 -11.17
N LEU A 367 -22.17 -8.65 -11.51
CA LEU A 367 -22.83 -7.76 -10.55
C LEU A 367 -24.01 -8.45 -9.86
N ARG A 368 -24.79 -9.25 -10.60
CA ARG A 368 -25.94 -9.99 -10.04
C ARG A 368 -25.53 -10.94 -8.91
N LYS A 369 -24.42 -11.67 -9.05
CA LYS A 369 -23.90 -12.54 -7.99
C LYS A 369 -23.48 -11.75 -6.73
N MET A 370 -23.10 -10.50 -6.91
CA MET A 370 -22.72 -9.58 -5.84
C MET A 370 -23.91 -8.79 -5.27
N GLY A 371 -25.13 -9.10 -5.66
CA GLY A 371 -26.34 -8.36 -5.23
C GLY A 371 -26.39 -6.91 -5.71
N LEU A 372 -25.69 -6.58 -6.81
CA LEU A 372 -25.59 -5.23 -7.37
C LEU A 372 -26.22 -5.15 -8.75
N SER A 373 -26.75 -3.97 -9.08
CA SER A 373 -27.18 -3.63 -10.44
C SER A 373 -26.29 -2.53 -11.03
N LYS A 374 -26.22 -2.50 -12.36
CA LYS A 374 -25.51 -1.44 -13.10
C LYS A 374 -26.09 -0.07 -12.74
N GLN A 375 -27.43 0.04 -12.75
CA GLN A 375 -28.17 1.28 -12.44
C GLN A 375 -27.83 1.79 -11.04
N ARG A 376 -27.68 0.90 -10.05
CA ARG A 376 -27.28 1.29 -8.69
C ARG A 376 -25.89 1.95 -8.71
N ILE A 377 -24.90 1.34 -9.35
CA ILE A 377 -23.55 1.89 -9.42
C ILE A 377 -23.54 3.22 -10.16
N GLU A 378 -24.22 3.30 -11.32
CA GLU A 378 -24.31 4.53 -12.11
C GLU A 378 -24.92 5.67 -11.29
N ARG A 379 -26.01 5.42 -10.58
CA ARG A 379 -26.66 6.43 -9.72
C ARG A 379 -25.75 6.85 -8.56
N GLU A 380 -25.14 5.89 -7.86
CA GLU A 380 -24.34 6.18 -6.65
C GLU A 380 -23.01 6.84 -6.96
N PHE A 381 -22.48 6.68 -8.19
CA PHE A 381 -21.21 7.23 -8.65
C PHE A 381 -21.38 8.22 -9.80
N GLN A 382 -22.57 8.76 -10.04
CA GLN A 382 -22.82 9.74 -11.10
C GLN A 382 -21.86 10.93 -11.05
N PHE A 383 -21.53 11.41 -9.85
CA PHE A 383 -20.57 12.48 -9.63
C PHE A 383 -19.16 12.18 -10.17
N VAL A 384 -18.77 10.90 -10.25
CA VAL A 384 -17.46 10.51 -10.81
C VAL A 384 -17.42 10.79 -12.32
N THR A 385 -18.49 10.47 -13.02
CA THR A 385 -18.60 10.78 -14.45
C THR A 385 -18.67 12.28 -14.69
N GLU A 386 -19.45 13.01 -13.88
CA GLU A 386 -19.67 14.45 -14.05
C GLU A 386 -18.44 15.29 -13.68
N GLN A 387 -17.72 14.94 -12.59
CA GLN A 387 -16.62 15.76 -12.07
C GLN A 387 -15.24 15.25 -12.46
N LEU A 388 -15.09 13.96 -12.75
CA LEU A 388 -13.82 13.32 -13.06
C LEU A 388 -13.67 12.85 -14.51
N GLU A 389 -14.70 13.04 -15.36
CA GLU A 389 -14.67 12.80 -16.81
C GLU A 389 -14.39 11.33 -17.21
N VAL A 390 -14.94 10.37 -16.46
CA VAL A 390 -14.68 8.93 -16.60
C VAL A 390 -15.78 8.22 -17.40
#